data_c6a534af43aa28a6738b972f77b1ca7b
#
_entry.id   c6a534af43aa28a6738b972f77b1ca7b
#
_cell.length_a   1.000
_cell.length_b   1.000
_cell.length_c   1.000
_cell.angle_alpha   90.00
_cell.angle_beta   90.00
_cell.angle_gamma   90.00
#
_symmetry.space_group_name_H-M   'P 1'
#
loop_
_entity.id
_entity.type
_entity.pdbx_description
1 polymer ?
#
loop_
_entity_poly.entity_id
_entity_poly.type
_entity_poly.pdbx_seq_one_letter_code
_entity_poly.pdbx_strand_id
1 'polypeptide(L)'
;PGTGIVERVIDGDTIDVSINGRQERVRLIGIDTPEIATPDHEAECFGPEAQRHSEELLPLGTTVYLQRDVVGRDDYGRLLAYVFRSDDDLFVNERIMVDGFARPLTIEPNSAHRRRFVEAAGEAQRSSLGLWGACTS
;
A
#
# COMPACT_ATOMS: atom_id res chain seq x y z
N PRO A 1 7.58 13.65 -4.11
CA PRO A 1 6.60 14.16 -3.19
C PRO A 1 5.68 15.14 -3.88
N GLY A 2 4.50 15.23 -3.36
CA GLY A 2 3.54 16.14 -3.89
C GLY A 2 2.15 15.53 -3.86
N THR A 3 1.23 16.24 -4.50
CA THR A 3 -0.18 15.88 -4.49
C THR A 3 -0.53 15.18 -5.80
N GLY A 4 -1.33 14.12 -5.71
CA GLY A 4 -1.83 13.42 -6.87
C GLY A 4 -3.29 13.05 -6.70
N ILE A 5 -3.90 12.60 -7.80
CA ILE A 5 -5.31 12.18 -7.81
C ILE A 5 -5.32 10.70 -8.21
N VAL A 6 -5.94 9.87 -7.38
CA VAL A 6 -6.01 8.43 -7.62
C VAL A 6 -6.82 8.15 -8.88
N GLU A 7 -6.23 7.40 -9.80
CA GLU A 7 -6.88 6.97 -11.03
C GLU A 7 -7.29 5.51 -11.00
N ARG A 8 -6.54 4.67 -10.29
CA ARG A 8 -6.81 3.24 -10.25
C ARG A 8 -6.01 2.58 -9.14
N VAL A 9 -6.59 1.58 -8.51
CA VAL A 9 -5.87 0.66 -7.62
C VAL A 9 -5.54 -0.59 -8.44
N ILE A 10 -4.26 -0.87 -8.61
CA ILE A 10 -3.78 -2.02 -9.40
C ILE A 10 -3.76 -3.27 -8.51
N ASP A 11 -3.27 -3.11 -7.30
CA ASP A 11 -3.05 -4.16 -6.32
C ASP A 11 -3.20 -3.51 -4.96
N GLY A 12 -3.22 -4.28 -3.89
CA GLY A 12 -3.38 -3.72 -2.55
C GLY A 12 -2.34 -2.66 -2.19
N ASP A 13 -1.14 -2.76 -2.77
CA ASP A 13 -0.04 -1.85 -2.47
C ASP A 13 0.47 -1.08 -3.69
N THR A 14 -0.29 -1.06 -4.79
CA THR A 14 0.12 -0.37 -6.01
C THR A 14 -1.05 0.38 -6.61
N ILE A 15 -0.86 1.67 -6.86
CA ILE A 15 -1.91 2.53 -7.40
C ILE A 15 -1.36 3.35 -8.57
N ASP A 16 -2.25 3.81 -9.43
CA ASP A 16 -1.94 4.81 -10.44
C ASP A 16 -2.52 6.13 -10.00
N VAL A 17 -1.72 7.18 -10.09
CA VAL A 17 -2.14 8.54 -9.75
C VAL A 17 -1.80 9.49 -10.89
N SER A 18 -2.56 10.58 -10.98
CA SER A 18 -2.25 11.68 -11.89
C SER A 18 -1.56 12.77 -11.09
N ILE A 19 -0.37 13.16 -11.52
CA ILE A 19 0.42 14.23 -10.90
C ILE A 19 0.75 15.24 -12.00
N ASN A 20 0.20 16.43 -11.89
CA ASN A 20 0.41 17.50 -12.89
C ASN A 20 0.10 17.01 -14.31
N GLY A 21 -0.98 16.25 -14.46
CA GLY A 21 -1.42 15.75 -15.75
C GLY A 21 -0.68 14.52 -16.27
N ARG A 22 0.26 13.99 -15.52
CA ARG A 22 1.02 12.79 -15.90
C ARG A 22 0.60 11.63 -15.03
N GLN A 23 0.43 10.47 -15.66
CA GLN A 23 0.15 9.25 -14.91
C GLN A 23 1.44 8.68 -14.32
N GLU A 24 1.41 8.41 -13.03
CA GLU A 24 2.53 7.77 -12.32
C GLU A 24 2.02 6.53 -11.62
N ARG A 25 2.80 5.46 -11.69
CA ARG A 25 2.53 4.26 -10.89
C ARG A 25 3.27 4.40 -9.57
N VAL A 26 2.55 4.18 -8.46
CA VAL A 26 3.08 4.35 -7.11
C VAL A 26 3.01 3.02 -6.39
N ARG A 27 4.16 2.56 -5.88
CA ARG A 27 4.25 1.43 -4.97
C ARG A 27 4.24 1.98 -3.55
N LEU A 28 3.24 1.60 -2.77
CA LEU A 28 3.19 1.95 -1.35
C LEU A 28 4.26 1.14 -0.64
N ILE A 29 5.20 1.82 0.00
CA ILE A 29 6.38 1.15 0.58
C ILE A 29 6.21 0.86 2.07
N GLY A 30 7.07 -0.03 2.56
CA GLY A 30 7.03 -0.48 3.95
C GLY A 30 6.05 -1.59 4.20
N ILE A 31 5.20 -1.90 3.23
CA ILE A 31 4.16 -2.92 3.33
C ILE A 31 4.22 -3.84 2.12
N ASP A 32 3.65 -5.03 2.29
CA ASP A 32 3.53 -6.02 1.21
C ASP A 32 2.16 -6.68 1.33
N THR A 33 1.25 -6.34 0.41
CA THR A 33 -0.08 -6.95 0.39
C THR A 33 -0.03 -8.23 -0.44
N PRO A 34 -0.93 -9.20 -0.15
CA PRO A 34 -1.06 -10.38 -1.00
C PRO A 34 -1.41 -9.96 -2.42
N GLU A 35 -0.83 -10.64 -3.40
CA GLU A 35 -0.99 -10.28 -4.80
C GLU A 35 -2.27 -10.83 -5.39
N ILE A 36 -2.85 -10.08 -6.35
CA ILE A 36 -3.99 -10.54 -7.13
C ILE A 36 -3.50 -11.51 -8.21
N ALA A 37 -4.44 -12.21 -8.86
CA ALA A 37 -4.11 -13.10 -9.95
C ALA A 37 -3.58 -12.31 -11.16
N THR A 38 -2.63 -12.91 -11.85
CA THR A 38 -2.11 -12.40 -13.11
C THR A 38 -2.13 -13.56 -14.12
N PRO A 39 -1.86 -13.31 -15.42
CA PRO A 39 -1.73 -14.42 -16.35
C PRO A 39 -0.66 -15.44 -15.97
N ASP A 40 0.33 -15.03 -15.18
CA ASP A 40 1.47 -15.87 -14.81
C ASP A 40 1.29 -16.63 -13.51
N HIS A 41 0.36 -16.22 -12.64
CA HIS A 41 0.17 -16.89 -11.35
C HIS A 41 -1.24 -16.64 -10.81
N GLU A 42 -1.67 -17.54 -9.92
CA GLU A 42 -2.92 -17.40 -9.20
C GLU A 42 -2.84 -16.32 -8.12
N ALA A 43 -3.99 -15.84 -7.67
CA ALA A 43 -4.04 -14.90 -6.56
C ALA A 43 -3.47 -15.56 -5.30
N GLU A 44 -2.73 -14.77 -4.51
CA GLU A 44 -2.31 -15.20 -3.19
C GLU A 44 -3.50 -15.13 -2.23
N CYS A 45 -3.41 -15.88 -1.14
CA CYS A 45 -4.45 -15.82 -0.09
C CYS A 45 -4.66 -14.37 0.32
N PHE A 46 -5.89 -13.91 0.28
CA PHE A 46 -6.29 -12.56 0.64
C PHE A 46 -5.93 -11.48 -0.40
N GLY A 47 -5.45 -11.87 -1.58
CA GLY A 47 -5.09 -10.91 -2.63
C GLY A 47 -6.27 -10.07 -3.10
N PRO A 48 -7.37 -10.67 -3.55
CA PRO A 48 -8.53 -9.90 -3.97
C PRO A 48 -9.11 -9.04 -2.85
N GLU A 49 -9.11 -9.52 -1.62
CA GLU A 49 -9.60 -8.79 -0.46
C GLU A 49 -8.72 -7.56 -0.18
N ALA A 50 -7.40 -7.71 -0.30
CA ALA A 50 -6.48 -6.58 -0.09
C ALA A 50 -6.69 -5.52 -1.16
N GLN A 51 -6.90 -5.92 -2.42
CA GLN A 51 -7.18 -4.97 -3.49
C GLN A 51 -8.45 -4.18 -3.21
N ARG A 52 -9.52 -4.88 -2.83
CA ARG A 52 -10.80 -4.22 -2.52
C ARG A 52 -10.67 -3.27 -1.34
N HIS A 53 -9.93 -3.65 -0.31
CA HIS A 53 -9.69 -2.80 0.85
C HIS A 53 -9.00 -1.50 0.43
N SER A 54 -7.97 -1.60 -0.42
CA SER A 54 -7.28 -0.41 -0.92
C SER A 54 -8.18 0.43 -1.81
N GLU A 55 -9.05 -0.19 -2.62
CA GLU A 55 -10.03 0.54 -3.42
C GLU A 55 -11.01 1.32 -2.54
N GLU A 56 -11.39 0.76 -1.40
CA GLU A 56 -12.27 1.45 -0.45
C GLU A 56 -11.57 2.62 0.24
N LEU A 57 -10.28 2.46 0.54
CA LEU A 57 -9.49 3.55 1.14
C LEU A 57 -9.20 4.65 0.14
N LEU A 58 -9.02 4.29 -1.12
CA LEU A 58 -8.58 5.19 -2.18
C LEU A 58 -9.51 5.09 -3.39
N PRO A 59 -10.78 5.55 -3.26
CA PRO A 59 -11.67 5.59 -4.42
C PRO A 59 -11.11 6.45 -5.55
N LEU A 60 -11.54 6.17 -6.77
CA LEU A 60 -11.20 6.99 -7.93
C LEU A 60 -11.46 8.46 -7.63
N GLY A 61 -10.50 9.32 -7.92
CA GLY A 61 -10.63 10.76 -7.69
C GLY A 61 -10.15 11.23 -6.33
N THR A 62 -9.74 10.33 -5.44
CA THR A 62 -9.21 10.73 -4.14
C THR A 62 -7.91 11.51 -4.31
N THR A 63 -7.82 12.65 -3.65
CA THR A 63 -6.57 13.42 -3.63
C THR A 63 -5.68 12.88 -2.54
N VAL A 64 -4.43 12.60 -2.91
CA VAL A 64 -3.44 12.04 -1.98
C VAL A 64 -2.20 12.91 -1.95
N TYR A 65 -1.51 12.86 -0.81
CA TYR A 65 -0.18 13.42 -0.65
C TYR A 65 0.82 12.26 -0.62
N LEU A 66 1.88 12.39 -1.41
CA LEU A 66 2.92 11.36 -1.50
C LEU A 66 4.18 11.85 -0.79
N GLN A 67 4.63 11.07 0.20
CA GLN A 67 5.86 11.34 0.93
C GLN A 67 6.90 10.31 0.52
N ARG A 68 8.04 10.76 0.05
CA ARG A 68 9.14 9.85 -0.30
C ARG A 68 9.99 9.56 0.93
N ASP A 69 10.71 8.45 0.89
CA ASP A 69 11.80 8.15 1.80
C ASP A 69 13.12 8.48 1.09
N VAL A 70 14.18 7.72 1.34
CA VAL A 70 15.51 7.99 0.76
C VAL A 70 15.51 7.77 -0.75
N VAL A 71 15.04 6.60 -1.20
CA VAL A 71 14.94 6.26 -2.62
C VAL A 71 13.52 6.49 -3.10
N GLY A 72 13.34 7.34 -4.10
CA GLY A 72 12.02 7.76 -4.56
C GLY A 72 11.47 6.99 -5.74
N ARG A 73 12.29 6.18 -6.44
CA ARG A 73 11.82 5.35 -7.55
C ARG A 73 12.54 4.02 -7.52
N ASP A 74 11.86 2.97 -7.98
CA ASP A 74 12.49 1.66 -8.13
C ASP A 74 13.06 1.48 -9.54
N ASP A 75 13.61 0.30 -9.80
CA ASP A 75 14.26 0.01 -11.08
C ASP A 75 13.27 -0.08 -12.25
N TYR A 76 11.96 -0.17 -11.96
CA TYR A 76 10.90 -0.19 -12.96
C TYR A 76 10.29 1.18 -13.20
N GLY A 77 10.81 2.21 -12.54
CA GLY A 77 10.32 3.58 -12.68
C GLY A 77 9.13 3.94 -11.81
N ARG A 78 8.66 3.01 -10.95
CA ARG A 78 7.54 3.32 -10.06
C ARG A 78 7.99 4.27 -8.97
N LEU A 79 7.11 5.22 -8.61
CA LEU A 79 7.33 6.03 -7.42
C LEU A 79 7.22 5.15 -6.18
N LEU A 80 8.11 5.37 -5.22
CA LEU A 80 8.12 4.68 -3.93
C LEU A 80 7.67 5.69 -2.88
N ALA A 81 6.52 5.46 -2.26
CA ALA A 81 5.96 6.50 -1.42
C ALA A 81 5.14 5.96 -0.25
N TYR A 82 5.07 6.78 0.78
CA TYR A 82 4.04 6.71 1.81
C TYR A 82 2.90 7.58 1.34
N VAL A 83 1.67 7.07 1.42
CA VAL A 83 0.49 7.71 0.84
C VAL A 83 -0.44 8.17 1.96
N PHE A 84 -0.84 9.45 1.90
CA PHE A 84 -1.79 10.05 2.84
C PHE A 84 -2.96 10.61 2.07
N ARG A 85 -4.18 10.44 2.57
CA ARG A 85 -5.35 11.10 1.97
C ARG A 85 -5.34 12.56 2.39
N SER A 86 -5.54 13.45 1.42
CA SER A 86 -5.44 14.89 1.68
C SER A 86 -6.57 15.42 2.53
N ASP A 87 -7.78 14.83 2.45
CA ASP A 87 -8.96 15.37 3.14
C ASP A 87 -8.99 15.05 4.64
N ASP A 88 -8.42 13.93 5.07
CA ASP A 88 -8.48 13.51 6.48
C ASP A 88 -7.11 13.10 7.05
N ASP A 89 -6.04 13.27 6.27
CA ASP A 89 -4.67 12.91 6.67
C ASP A 89 -4.49 11.44 7.02
N LEU A 90 -5.38 10.55 6.54
CA LEU A 90 -5.23 9.14 6.81
C LEU A 90 -3.94 8.62 6.19
N PHE A 91 -3.11 7.97 7.01
CA PHE A 91 -1.89 7.31 6.55
C PHE A 91 -2.28 5.95 5.98
N VAL A 92 -2.39 5.86 4.66
CA VAL A 92 -2.94 4.69 3.99
C VAL A 92 -2.09 3.45 4.22
N ASN A 93 -0.75 3.56 4.08
CA ASN A 93 0.14 2.42 4.31
C ASN A 93 -0.10 1.81 5.69
N GLU A 94 -0.19 2.67 6.72
CA GLU A 94 -0.41 2.20 8.08
C GLU A 94 -1.80 1.59 8.26
N ARG A 95 -2.82 2.21 7.68
CA ARG A 95 -4.19 1.68 7.79
C ARG A 95 -4.29 0.28 7.22
N ILE A 96 -3.63 0.03 6.10
CA ILE A 96 -3.60 -1.30 5.50
C ILE A 96 -2.99 -2.32 6.46
N MET A 97 -1.91 -1.92 7.16
CA MET A 97 -1.27 -2.78 8.15
C MET A 97 -2.15 -3.03 9.37
N VAL A 98 -2.74 -1.95 9.91
CA VAL A 98 -3.59 -2.02 11.11
C VAL A 98 -4.78 -2.93 10.87
N ASP A 99 -5.35 -2.88 9.68
CA ASP A 99 -6.53 -3.66 9.34
C ASP A 99 -6.22 -5.11 8.96
N GLY A 100 -4.93 -5.47 8.90
CA GLY A 100 -4.52 -6.86 8.65
C GLY A 100 -4.46 -7.25 7.17
N PHE A 101 -4.23 -6.30 6.26
CA PHE A 101 -4.22 -6.58 4.83
C PHE A 101 -2.81 -6.62 4.23
N ALA A 102 -1.77 -6.50 5.06
CA ALA A 102 -0.39 -6.54 4.58
C ALA A 102 0.56 -7.05 5.66
N ARG A 103 1.72 -7.53 5.20
CA ARG A 103 2.87 -7.82 6.05
C ARG A 103 3.86 -6.67 5.95
N PRO A 104 4.69 -6.44 6.97
CA PRO A 104 5.72 -5.40 6.85
C PRO A 104 6.80 -5.86 5.85
N LEU A 105 7.26 -4.93 5.05
CA LEU A 105 8.36 -5.18 4.11
C LEU A 105 9.21 -3.92 4.05
N THR A 106 10.36 -3.95 4.74
CA THR A 106 11.30 -2.84 4.72
C THR A 106 12.43 -3.17 3.77
N ILE A 107 12.59 -2.33 2.75
CA ILE A 107 13.71 -2.45 1.80
C ILE A 107 14.61 -1.25 2.04
N GLU A 108 15.80 -1.52 2.59
CA GLU A 108 16.74 -0.45 2.90
C GLU A 108 17.15 0.30 1.62
N PRO A 109 17.35 1.63 1.69
CA PRO A 109 17.38 2.45 2.90
C PRO A 109 16.01 3.08 3.27
N ASN A 110 14.91 2.63 2.67
CA ASN A 110 13.57 3.20 2.90
C ASN A 110 12.94 2.60 4.15
N SER A 111 13.38 3.07 5.33
CA SER A 111 13.03 2.46 6.60
C SER A 111 12.42 3.43 7.62
N ALA A 112 11.97 4.60 7.16
CA ALA A 112 11.53 5.67 8.07
C ALA A 112 10.38 5.24 9.00
N HIS A 113 9.47 4.38 8.53
CA HIS A 113 8.31 3.95 9.32
C HIS A 113 8.37 2.47 9.72
N ARG A 114 9.55 1.86 9.66
CA ARG A 114 9.69 0.43 9.90
C ARG A 114 9.11 0.00 11.25
N ARG A 115 9.49 0.67 12.32
CA ARG A 115 9.02 0.30 13.67
C ARG A 115 7.51 0.36 13.77
N ARG A 116 6.93 1.44 13.25
CA ARG A 116 5.48 1.66 13.30
C ARG A 116 4.73 0.56 12.57
N PHE A 117 5.24 0.15 11.40
CA PHE A 117 4.60 -0.89 10.60
C PHE A 117 4.74 -2.27 11.25
N VAL A 118 5.90 -2.57 11.82
CA VAL A 118 6.12 -3.84 12.52
C VAL A 118 5.18 -3.95 13.73
N GLU A 119 5.02 -2.88 14.49
CA GLU A 119 4.11 -2.86 15.62
C GLU A 119 2.66 -3.06 15.19
N ALA A 120 2.22 -2.38 14.13
CA ALA A 120 0.86 -2.52 13.62
C ALA A 120 0.60 -3.94 13.14
N ALA A 121 1.56 -4.54 12.43
CA ALA A 121 1.45 -5.93 11.98
C ALA A 121 1.35 -6.90 13.16
N GLY A 122 2.15 -6.67 14.20
CA GLY A 122 2.14 -7.50 15.39
C GLY A 122 0.79 -7.50 16.08
N GLU A 123 0.16 -6.34 16.19
CA GLU A 123 -1.17 -6.23 16.77
C GLU A 123 -2.24 -6.92 15.92
N ALA A 124 -2.19 -6.71 14.60
CA ALA A 124 -3.13 -7.35 13.69
C ALA A 124 -2.99 -8.87 13.75
N GLN A 125 -1.75 -9.37 13.83
CA GLN A 125 -1.47 -10.80 13.93
C GLN A 125 -2.03 -11.37 15.24
N ARG A 126 -1.81 -10.70 16.35
CA ARG A 126 -2.32 -11.16 17.65
C ARG A 126 -3.84 -11.21 17.69
N SER A 127 -4.50 -10.32 16.95
CA SER A 127 -5.96 -10.27 16.87
C SER A 127 -6.53 -11.10 15.73
N SER A 128 -5.68 -11.77 14.96
CA SER A 128 -6.08 -12.59 13.79
C SER A 128 -6.89 -11.80 12.78
N LEU A 129 -6.54 -10.54 12.56
CA LEU A 129 -7.24 -9.68 11.61
C LEU A 129 -6.81 -9.98 10.19
N GLY A 130 -7.76 -9.87 9.26
CA GLY A 130 -7.51 -9.95 7.83
C GLY A 130 -6.76 -11.21 7.43
N LEU A 131 -5.62 -11.03 6.76
CA LEU A 131 -4.83 -12.16 6.27
C LEU A 131 -4.31 -13.05 7.41
N TRP A 132 -4.11 -12.48 8.60
CA TRP A 132 -3.56 -13.23 9.74
C TRP A 132 -4.54 -14.28 10.27
N GLY A 133 -5.84 -14.04 10.10
CA GLY A 133 -6.86 -15.01 10.47
C GLY A 133 -7.31 -15.88 9.32
N ALA A 134 -7.28 -15.34 8.09
CA ALA A 134 -7.81 -16.03 6.91
C ALA A 134 -6.81 -16.95 6.23
N CYS A 135 -5.50 -16.62 6.33
CA CYS A 135 -4.47 -17.34 5.59
C CYS A 135 -3.65 -18.19 6.55
N THR A 136 -3.53 -19.48 6.22
CA THR A 136 -2.59 -20.35 6.94
C THR A 136 -1.21 -20.16 6.32
N SER A 137 -0.24 -19.99 7.15
CA SER A 137 1.13 -19.76 6.70
C SER A 137 1.73 -21.00 6.04
#